data_2cb4d4335238fd4eb18d76a0eae5d5b3
#
_entry.id   2cb4d4335238fd4eb18d76a0eae5d5b3
#
_cell.length_a   1.000
_cell.length_b   1.000
_cell.length_c   1.000
_cell.angle_alpha   90.00
_cell.angle_beta   90.00
_cell.angle_gamma   90.00
#
_symmetry.space_group_name_H-M   'P 1'
#
loop_
_entity.id
_entity.type
_entity.pdbx_description
1 polymer ?
#
loop_
_entity_poly.entity_id
_entity_poly.type
_entity_poly.pdbx_seq_one_letter_code
_entity_poly.pdbx_strand_id
1 'polypeptide(L)'
;MADQTDIDIQAIKPKSGLVPIILGINSVALVAVLAVVLMRGPSGAKSEEGPAEGGGAAGSKVGPTLRLADFTARLHGIDTDRYARLSIEIEVPTEKERDELSAYMPQIRDGFINYLADCTLDDFTGSANIAKTKEKLTQRLHEVVPGQKIRALYITDLVVQ
;
A
#
# COMPACT_ATOMS: atom_id res chain seq x y z
N MET A 1 44.35 41.09 27.57
CA MET A 1 45.16 40.68 26.43
C MET A 1 44.20 40.06 25.44
N ALA A 2 43.83 40.85 24.45
CA ALA A 2 42.94 40.45 23.38
C ALA A 2 43.81 39.95 22.23
N ASP A 3 43.50 38.80 21.70
CA ASP A 3 44.05 38.34 20.44
C ASP A 3 42.91 38.23 19.43
N GLN A 4 42.89 39.21 18.54
CA GLN A 4 41.99 39.29 17.39
C GLN A 4 42.67 38.51 16.28
N THR A 5 42.09 37.39 15.91
CA THR A 5 42.46 36.68 14.68
C THR A 5 41.63 37.25 13.53
N ASP A 6 42.25 38.18 12.78
CA ASP A 6 41.76 38.67 11.49
C ASP A 6 41.70 37.51 10.49
N ILE A 7 40.51 37.14 10.07
CA ILE A 7 40.32 36.24 8.94
C ILE A 7 40.22 37.10 7.69
N ASP A 8 41.33 37.16 6.93
CA ASP A 8 41.41 37.74 5.59
C ASP A 8 40.45 37.01 4.62
N ILE A 9 39.32 37.61 4.36
CA ILE A 9 38.45 37.17 3.28
C ILE A 9 39.01 37.73 1.96
N GLN A 10 39.90 36.99 1.34
CA GLN A 10 40.35 37.31 -0.01
C GLN A 10 39.17 37.11 -0.98
N ALA A 11 38.69 38.22 -1.49
CA ALA A 11 37.72 38.32 -2.54
C ALA A 11 38.11 37.49 -3.77
N ILE A 12 37.45 36.40 -4.02
CA ILE A 12 37.56 35.64 -5.29
C ILE A 12 36.91 36.47 -6.38
N LYS A 13 37.76 37.11 -7.19
CA LYS A 13 37.36 37.89 -8.36
C LYS A 13 36.80 36.92 -9.40
N PRO A 14 35.50 36.94 -9.79
CA PRO A 14 34.98 36.04 -10.79
C PRO A 14 35.54 36.44 -12.17
N LYS A 15 36.11 35.44 -12.85
CA LYS A 15 36.50 35.59 -14.29
C LYS A 15 35.23 35.82 -15.10
N SER A 16 35.07 36.99 -15.64
CA SER A 16 33.88 37.55 -16.31
C SER A 16 33.54 36.93 -17.68
N GLY A 17 33.86 35.68 -17.93
CA GLY A 17 33.57 35.02 -19.20
C GLY A 17 32.59 33.84 -19.16
N LEU A 18 32.40 33.23 -17.99
CA LEU A 18 31.57 32.00 -17.85
C LEU A 18 30.11 32.26 -17.41
N VAL A 19 29.86 33.39 -16.77
CA VAL A 19 28.53 33.71 -16.22
C VAL A 19 27.47 33.92 -17.34
N PRO A 20 27.74 34.62 -18.45
CA PRO A 20 26.75 34.77 -19.51
C PRO A 20 26.46 33.48 -20.27
N ILE A 21 27.43 32.56 -20.36
CA ILE A 21 27.25 31.27 -21.04
C ILE A 21 26.33 30.34 -20.21
N ILE A 22 26.48 30.30 -18.91
CA ILE A 22 25.62 29.48 -17.99
C ILE A 22 24.20 30.04 -17.97
N LEU A 23 24.03 31.38 -18.02
CA LEU A 23 22.72 32.02 -18.07
C LEU A 23 21.98 31.73 -19.39
N GLY A 24 22.71 31.70 -20.52
CA GLY A 24 22.17 31.41 -21.84
C GLY A 24 21.69 29.96 -22.00
N ILE A 25 22.43 29.00 -21.49
CA ILE A 25 22.08 27.56 -21.54
C ILE A 25 20.82 27.27 -20.71
N ASN A 26 20.72 27.90 -19.55
CA ASN A 26 19.55 27.71 -18.67
C ASN A 26 18.26 28.33 -19.28
N SER A 27 18.38 29.41 -20.00
CA SER A 27 17.25 30.06 -20.69
C SER A 27 16.69 29.21 -21.84
N VAL A 28 17.56 28.57 -22.65
CA VAL A 28 17.14 27.68 -23.74
C VAL A 28 16.48 26.41 -23.22
N ALA A 29 16.99 25.84 -22.13
CA ALA A 29 16.38 24.68 -21.49
C ALA A 29 14.97 24.99 -20.94
N LEU A 30 14.77 26.17 -20.36
CA LEU A 30 13.47 26.60 -19.83
C LEU A 30 12.43 26.77 -20.93
N VAL A 31 12.79 27.33 -22.08
CA VAL A 31 11.90 27.51 -23.24
C VAL A 31 11.52 26.14 -23.85
N ALA A 32 12.46 25.20 -23.93
CA ALA A 32 12.18 23.85 -24.44
C ALA A 32 11.20 23.08 -23.53
N VAL A 33 11.37 23.18 -22.21
CA VAL A 33 10.43 22.56 -21.23
C VAL A 33 9.06 23.21 -21.33
N LEU A 34 8.97 24.53 -21.46
CA LEU A 34 7.70 25.23 -21.59
C LEU A 34 6.95 24.83 -22.88
N ALA A 35 7.67 24.66 -23.99
CA ALA A 35 7.08 24.22 -25.27
C ALA A 35 6.52 22.80 -25.19
N VAL A 36 7.21 21.89 -24.49
CA VAL A 36 6.72 20.49 -24.25
C VAL A 36 5.48 20.48 -23.38
N VAL A 37 5.40 21.32 -22.34
CA VAL A 37 4.24 21.43 -21.46
C VAL A 37 3.03 22.01 -22.20
N LEU A 38 3.21 22.98 -23.07
CA LEU A 38 2.12 23.58 -23.86
C LEU A 38 1.59 22.65 -24.96
N MET A 39 2.44 21.74 -25.49
CA MET A 39 2.01 20.73 -26.47
C MET A 39 1.27 19.52 -25.83
N ARG A 40 1.42 19.34 -24.52
CA ARG A 40 0.75 18.28 -23.76
C ARG A 40 -0.52 18.75 -23.07
N GLY A 41 -1.48 19.35 -23.65
CA GLY A 41 -2.80 19.71 -23.13
C GLY A 41 -3.08 19.49 -21.65
N PRO A 42 -4.04 20.14 -20.99
CA PRO A 42 -4.25 20.08 -19.55
C PRO A 42 -4.75 18.70 -19.14
N SER A 43 -3.85 17.80 -18.76
CA SER A 43 -4.18 16.57 -18.03
C SER A 43 -3.91 16.80 -16.56
N GLY A 44 -4.97 16.62 -15.76
CA GLY A 44 -5.10 16.89 -14.35
C GLY A 44 -3.88 16.63 -13.47
N ALA A 45 -3.70 17.51 -12.52
CA ALA A 45 -2.71 17.49 -11.48
C ALA A 45 -2.70 16.14 -10.73
N LYS A 46 -1.59 15.40 -10.84
CA LYS A 46 -1.29 14.25 -10.02
C LYS A 46 0.02 14.53 -9.31
N SER A 47 -0.04 14.55 -8.00
CA SER A 47 1.08 14.75 -7.09
C SER A 47 2.24 13.82 -7.43
N GLU A 48 3.44 14.39 -7.60
CA GLU A 48 4.68 13.64 -7.73
C GLU A 48 5.12 13.15 -6.35
N GLU A 49 5.05 11.85 -6.16
CA GLU A 49 5.85 11.13 -5.19
C GLU A 49 6.95 10.39 -5.95
N GLY A 50 8.19 10.53 -5.47
CA GLY A 50 9.42 10.16 -6.15
C GLY A 50 9.62 8.68 -6.44
N PRO A 51 10.66 8.31 -7.23
CA PRO A 51 10.81 6.99 -7.80
C PRO A 51 11.34 5.98 -6.78
N ALA A 52 10.56 4.94 -6.50
CA ALA A 52 11.06 3.67 -5.98
C ALA A 52 11.18 2.70 -7.16
N GLU A 53 12.41 2.45 -7.63
CA GLU A 53 12.72 1.36 -8.54
C GLU A 53 12.49 0.02 -7.84
N GLY A 54 11.71 -0.83 -8.45
CA GLY A 54 11.49 -2.21 -8.02
C GLY A 54 10.78 -3.02 -9.09
N GLY A 55 11.57 -3.71 -9.91
CA GLY A 55 11.33 -4.97 -10.59
C GLY A 55 9.97 -5.23 -11.23
N GLY A 56 9.91 -5.19 -12.56
CA GLY A 56 8.75 -5.55 -13.34
C GLY A 56 8.29 -7.00 -13.14
N ALA A 57 7.00 -7.14 -12.84
CA ALA A 57 6.18 -8.27 -13.23
C ALA A 57 4.95 -7.70 -13.92
N ALA A 58 4.55 -8.30 -15.04
CA ALA A 58 3.45 -7.87 -15.90
C ALA A 58 2.23 -7.44 -15.08
N GLY A 59 1.86 -6.16 -15.19
CA GLY A 59 0.88 -5.52 -14.33
C GLY A 59 -0.50 -6.16 -14.38
N SER A 60 -0.75 -7.08 -13.49
CA SER A 60 -2.09 -7.35 -13.00
C SER A 60 -2.53 -6.08 -12.28
N LYS A 61 -3.38 -5.27 -12.94
CA LYS A 61 -3.99 -4.12 -12.25
C LYS A 61 -4.66 -4.64 -11.00
N VAL A 62 -4.20 -4.21 -9.83
CA VAL A 62 -4.84 -4.50 -8.55
C VAL A 62 -6.27 -4.03 -8.64
N GLY A 63 -7.22 -4.92 -8.32
CA GLY A 63 -8.64 -4.61 -8.31
C GLY A 63 -9.03 -3.80 -7.08
N PRO A 64 -10.27 -3.27 -7.04
CA PRO A 64 -10.78 -2.65 -5.83
C PRO A 64 -10.86 -3.66 -4.68
N THR A 65 -10.59 -3.19 -3.47
CA THR A 65 -10.65 -4.00 -2.26
C THR A 65 -11.87 -3.64 -1.41
N LEU A 66 -12.47 -4.63 -0.77
CA LEU A 66 -13.46 -4.47 0.28
C LEU A 66 -12.80 -4.82 1.62
N ARG A 67 -12.62 -3.81 2.47
CA ARG A 67 -12.12 -4.02 3.82
C ARG A 67 -13.24 -4.47 4.75
N LEU A 68 -13.02 -5.59 5.43
CA LEU A 68 -13.87 -6.03 6.52
C LEU A 68 -13.40 -5.36 7.82
N ALA A 69 -14.33 -5.03 8.71
CA ALA A 69 -13.96 -4.58 10.05
C ALA A 69 -13.18 -5.69 10.78
N ASP A 70 -12.30 -5.29 11.69
CA ASP A 70 -11.43 -6.20 12.42
C ASP A 70 -12.22 -7.33 13.10
N PHE A 71 -11.63 -8.51 13.09
CA PHE A 71 -12.12 -9.68 13.82
C PHE A 71 -11.30 -9.86 15.09
N THR A 72 -11.96 -10.12 16.20
CA THR A 72 -11.31 -10.55 17.43
C THR A 72 -11.92 -11.89 17.82
N ALA A 73 -11.11 -12.94 17.83
CA ALA A 73 -11.55 -14.28 18.18
C ALA A 73 -10.74 -14.81 19.37
N ARG A 74 -11.42 -15.48 20.31
CA ARG A 74 -10.76 -16.26 21.35
C ARG A 74 -10.30 -17.58 20.73
N LEU A 75 -9.01 -17.87 20.86
CA LEU A 75 -8.43 -19.09 20.31
C LEU A 75 -8.72 -20.29 21.21
N HIS A 76 -8.96 -21.43 20.58
CA HIS A 76 -9.15 -22.69 21.31
C HIS A 76 -7.79 -23.18 21.84
N GLY A 77 -7.72 -23.52 23.14
CA GLY A 77 -6.47 -24.00 23.74
C GLY A 77 -6.65 -24.44 25.19
N ILE A 78 -5.73 -25.28 25.67
CA ILE A 78 -5.84 -25.96 26.95
C ILE A 78 -5.37 -25.08 28.14
N ASP A 79 -4.44 -24.13 27.90
CA ASP A 79 -3.71 -23.51 29.01
C ASP A 79 -3.83 -21.98 29.19
N THR A 80 -4.36 -21.25 28.23
CA THR A 80 -4.49 -19.77 28.35
C THR A 80 -5.54 -19.21 27.41
N ASP A 81 -6.29 -18.22 27.90
CA ASP A 81 -7.19 -17.41 27.09
C ASP A 81 -6.36 -16.53 26.15
N ARG A 82 -6.16 -17.00 24.92
CA ARG A 82 -5.50 -16.27 23.86
C ARG A 82 -6.52 -15.67 22.89
N TYR A 83 -6.22 -14.50 22.39
CA TYR A 83 -7.06 -13.80 21.41
C TYR A 83 -6.24 -13.50 20.16
N ALA A 84 -6.84 -13.80 19.01
CA ALA A 84 -6.33 -13.33 17.73
C ALA A 84 -7.16 -12.15 17.23
N ARG A 85 -6.48 -11.10 16.79
CA ARG A 85 -7.08 -9.98 16.07
C ARG A 85 -6.58 -10.01 14.63
N LEU A 86 -7.52 -9.97 13.68
CA LEU A 86 -7.23 -10.01 12.25
C LEU A 86 -7.94 -8.86 11.55
N SER A 87 -7.23 -8.21 10.60
CA SER A 87 -7.84 -7.35 9.58
C SER A 87 -7.81 -8.09 8.24
N ILE A 88 -8.94 -8.12 7.55
CA ILE A 88 -9.10 -8.86 6.29
C ILE A 88 -9.60 -7.93 5.20
N GLU A 89 -9.00 -8.05 4.01
CA GLU A 89 -9.44 -7.37 2.80
C GLU A 89 -9.68 -8.37 1.67
N ILE A 90 -10.75 -8.13 0.90
CA ILE A 90 -11.14 -8.98 -0.23
C ILE A 90 -10.96 -8.16 -1.51
N GLU A 91 -10.14 -8.66 -2.44
CA GLU A 91 -9.97 -8.07 -3.76
C GLU A 91 -10.98 -8.66 -4.74
N VAL A 92 -11.62 -7.78 -5.49
CA VAL A 92 -12.58 -8.13 -6.55
C VAL A 92 -12.18 -7.48 -7.87
N PRO A 93 -12.69 -7.97 -9.02
CA PRO A 93 -12.31 -7.43 -10.33
C PRO A 93 -12.74 -5.99 -10.59
N THR A 94 -13.92 -5.59 -10.12
CA THR A 94 -14.52 -4.28 -10.42
C THR A 94 -15.22 -3.66 -9.21
N GLU A 95 -15.43 -2.34 -9.25
CA GLU A 95 -16.19 -1.60 -8.22
C GLU A 95 -17.62 -2.12 -8.06
N LYS A 96 -18.26 -2.52 -9.17
CA LYS A 96 -19.61 -3.10 -9.13
C LYS A 96 -19.64 -4.37 -8.29
N GLU A 97 -18.67 -5.27 -8.49
CA GLU A 97 -18.57 -6.51 -7.71
C GLU A 97 -18.22 -6.24 -6.24
N ARG A 98 -17.47 -5.16 -5.95
CA ARG A 98 -17.24 -4.71 -4.57
C ARG A 98 -18.55 -4.28 -3.90
N ASP A 99 -19.37 -3.48 -4.60
CA ASP A 99 -20.64 -2.99 -4.06
C ASP A 99 -21.65 -4.13 -3.87
N GLU A 100 -21.71 -5.07 -4.82
CA GLU A 100 -22.50 -6.30 -4.68
C GLU A 100 -22.04 -7.15 -3.49
N LEU A 101 -20.72 -7.35 -3.34
CA LEU A 101 -20.15 -8.11 -2.22
C LEU A 101 -20.43 -7.44 -0.86
N SER A 102 -20.48 -6.11 -0.82
CA SER A 102 -20.76 -5.36 0.41
C SER A 102 -22.15 -5.66 0.99
N ALA A 103 -23.11 -6.02 0.17
CA ALA A 103 -24.45 -6.43 0.61
C ALA A 103 -24.43 -7.75 1.41
N TYR A 104 -23.43 -8.59 1.18
CA TYR A 104 -23.23 -9.87 1.90
C TYR A 104 -22.34 -9.73 3.14
N MET A 105 -21.95 -8.51 3.51
CA MET A 105 -21.02 -8.26 4.65
C MET A 105 -21.44 -8.99 5.94
N PRO A 106 -22.72 -8.98 6.38
CA PRO A 106 -23.12 -9.69 7.60
C PRO A 106 -22.87 -11.20 7.51
N GLN A 107 -23.21 -11.82 6.37
CA GLN A 107 -23.04 -13.27 6.15
C GLN A 107 -21.55 -13.65 6.10
N ILE A 108 -20.73 -12.83 5.43
CA ILE A 108 -19.28 -13.02 5.37
C ILE A 108 -18.69 -12.96 6.78
N ARG A 109 -19.08 -11.95 7.56
CA ARG A 109 -18.60 -11.81 8.93
C ARG A 109 -19.01 -12.99 9.82
N ASP A 110 -20.25 -13.42 9.73
CA ASP A 110 -20.74 -14.58 10.47
C ASP A 110 -19.94 -15.86 10.14
N GLY A 111 -19.77 -16.15 8.85
CA GLY A 111 -18.97 -17.29 8.38
C GLY A 111 -17.51 -17.27 8.85
N PHE A 112 -16.90 -16.08 8.88
CA PHE A 112 -15.53 -15.90 9.34
C PHE A 112 -15.41 -16.02 10.87
N ILE A 113 -16.35 -15.44 11.62
CA ILE A 113 -16.39 -15.55 13.09
C ILE A 113 -16.52 -17.02 13.51
N ASN A 114 -17.43 -17.76 12.86
CA ASN A 114 -17.63 -19.19 13.15
C ASN A 114 -16.36 -20.00 12.90
N TYR A 115 -15.66 -19.76 11.78
CA TYR A 115 -14.40 -20.44 11.52
C TYR A 115 -13.30 -20.05 12.53
N LEU A 116 -13.16 -18.74 12.82
CA LEU A 116 -12.12 -18.24 13.72
C LEU A 116 -12.32 -18.71 15.18
N ALA A 117 -13.56 -18.98 15.59
CA ALA A 117 -13.86 -19.52 16.92
C ALA A 117 -13.31 -20.94 17.14
N ASP A 118 -13.12 -21.71 16.06
CA ASP A 118 -12.55 -23.05 16.10
C ASP A 118 -11.02 -23.06 15.95
N CYS A 119 -10.40 -21.90 15.66
CA CYS A 119 -8.94 -21.80 15.46
C CYS A 119 -8.17 -21.90 16.78
N THR A 120 -6.97 -22.47 16.68
CA THR A 120 -6.00 -22.59 17.76
C THR A 120 -4.85 -21.60 17.58
N LEU A 121 -3.96 -21.48 18.56
CA LEU A 121 -2.73 -20.69 18.44
C LEU A 121 -1.85 -21.16 17.27
N ASP A 122 -1.79 -22.46 17.02
CA ASP A 122 -0.96 -23.04 15.97
C ASP A 122 -1.40 -22.59 14.57
N ASP A 123 -2.70 -22.35 14.37
CA ASP A 123 -3.24 -21.86 13.09
C ASP A 123 -2.71 -20.48 12.69
N PHE A 124 -2.21 -19.71 13.66
CA PHE A 124 -1.64 -18.38 13.47
C PHE A 124 -0.13 -18.34 13.69
N THR A 125 0.52 -19.49 13.87
CA THR A 125 1.95 -19.59 14.13
C THR A 125 2.67 -20.11 12.89
N GLY A 126 3.56 -19.29 12.32
CA GLY A 126 4.36 -19.61 11.14
C GLY A 126 3.60 -19.42 9.82
N SER A 127 4.35 -19.11 8.77
CA SER A 127 3.80 -18.73 7.46
C SER A 127 2.94 -19.84 6.81
N ALA A 128 3.30 -21.09 7.01
CA ALA A 128 2.57 -22.23 6.44
C ALA A 128 1.16 -22.38 7.04
N ASN A 129 1.00 -22.18 8.33
CA ASN A 129 -0.30 -22.26 9.00
C ASN A 129 -1.16 -21.03 8.69
N ILE A 130 -0.56 -19.84 8.67
CA ILE A 130 -1.25 -18.63 8.21
C ILE A 130 -1.77 -18.79 6.76
N ALA A 131 -0.99 -19.40 5.87
CA ALA A 131 -1.42 -19.69 4.52
C ALA A 131 -2.62 -20.65 4.47
N LYS A 132 -2.62 -21.71 5.29
CA LYS A 132 -3.77 -22.62 5.43
C LYS A 132 -5.01 -21.93 6.00
N THR A 133 -4.85 -21.09 7.02
CA THR A 133 -5.94 -20.28 7.57
C THR A 133 -6.53 -19.35 6.52
N LYS A 134 -5.70 -18.69 5.72
CA LYS A 134 -6.14 -17.87 4.59
C LYS A 134 -6.91 -18.69 3.55
N GLU A 135 -6.44 -19.88 3.22
CA GLU A 135 -7.13 -20.79 2.28
C GLU A 135 -8.52 -21.17 2.82
N LYS A 136 -8.63 -21.53 4.09
CA LYS A 136 -9.90 -21.85 4.74
C LYS A 136 -10.87 -20.67 4.77
N LEU A 137 -10.39 -19.48 5.09
CA LEU A 137 -11.21 -18.26 5.01
C LEU A 137 -11.69 -17.99 3.58
N THR A 138 -10.84 -18.21 2.58
CA THR A 138 -11.22 -18.08 1.17
C THR A 138 -12.30 -19.12 0.79
N GLN A 139 -12.16 -20.35 1.24
CA GLN A 139 -13.18 -21.38 1.03
C GLN A 139 -14.51 -21.00 1.67
N ARG A 140 -14.51 -20.52 2.92
CA ARG A 140 -15.72 -20.04 3.60
C ARG A 140 -16.37 -18.87 2.87
N LEU A 141 -15.56 -17.96 2.35
CA LEU A 141 -16.05 -16.85 1.55
C LEU A 141 -16.83 -17.32 0.33
N HIS A 142 -16.31 -18.30 -0.42
CA HIS A 142 -17.00 -18.86 -1.58
C HIS A 142 -18.30 -19.63 -1.21
N GLU A 143 -18.33 -20.26 -0.05
CA GLU A 143 -19.55 -20.93 0.46
C GLU A 143 -20.65 -19.94 0.80
N VAL A 144 -20.29 -18.79 1.38
CA VAL A 144 -21.24 -17.75 1.82
C VAL A 144 -21.75 -16.92 0.64
N VAL A 145 -20.89 -16.66 -0.35
CA VAL A 145 -21.23 -15.80 -1.51
C VAL A 145 -21.00 -16.54 -2.84
N PRO A 146 -21.80 -17.59 -3.11
CA PRO A 146 -21.64 -18.36 -4.33
C PRO A 146 -21.90 -17.51 -5.57
N GLY A 147 -21.00 -17.59 -6.56
CA GLY A 147 -21.12 -16.86 -7.82
C GLY A 147 -20.49 -15.47 -7.83
N GLN A 148 -20.04 -14.94 -6.70
CA GLN A 148 -19.26 -13.69 -6.67
C GLN A 148 -17.82 -13.92 -7.16
N LYS A 149 -17.34 -12.99 -7.98
CA LYS A 149 -15.97 -13.05 -8.50
C LYS A 149 -15.00 -12.45 -7.48
N ILE A 150 -14.25 -13.31 -6.83
CA ILE A 150 -13.21 -12.94 -5.87
C ILE A 150 -11.85 -13.19 -6.50
N ARG A 151 -10.97 -12.19 -6.47
CA ARG A 151 -9.59 -12.33 -6.95
C ARG A 151 -8.67 -12.87 -5.86
N ALA A 152 -8.74 -12.26 -4.70
CA ALA A 152 -7.88 -12.63 -3.58
C ALA A 152 -8.50 -12.23 -2.24
N LEU A 153 -8.06 -12.90 -1.18
CA LEU A 153 -8.28 -12.52 0.21
C LEU A 153 -6.93 -12.20 0.82
N TYR A 154 -6.82 -11.09 1.52
CA TYR A 154 -5.62 -10.65 2.22
C TYR A 154 -5.87 -10.56 3.71
N ILE A 155 -4.93 -11.07 4.51
CA ILE A 155 -4.84 -10.77 5.93
C ILE A 155 -3.85 -9.61 6.03
N THR A 156 -4.35 -8.42 6.36
CA THR A 156 -3.56 -7.17 6.34
C THR A 156 -2.98 -6.82 7.70
N ASP A 157 -3.56 -7.38 8.76
CA ASP A 157 -3.03 -7.30 10.13
C ASP A 157 -3.34 -8.60 10.89
N LEU A 158 -2.40 -9.02 11.74
CA LEU A 158 -2.55 -10.20 12.60
C LEU A 158 -1.78 -9.98 13.90
N VAL A 159 -2.52 -9.94 15.00
CA VAL A 159 -1.98 -9.85 16.35
C VAL A 159 -2.54 -10.99 17.19
N VAL A 160 -1.68 -11.71 17.92
CA VAL A 160 -2.06 -12.74 18.89
C VAL A 160 -1.59 -12.29 20.26
N GLN A 161 -2.48 -12.29 21.22
CA GLN A 161 -2.23 -11.85 22.60
C GLN A 161 -2.62 -12.94 23.61
#